data_3c3581aab2ca30250ad4a2186d333b52
#
_entry.id   3c3581aab2ca30250ad4a2186d333b52
#
_cell.length_a   1.000
_cell.length_b   1.000
_cell.length_c   1.000
_cell.angle_alpha   90.00
_cell.angle_beta   90.00
_cell.angle_gamma   90.00
#
_symmetry.space_group_name_H-M   'P 1'
#
loop_
_entity.id
_entity.type
_entity.pdbx_description
1 polymer ?
#
loop_
_entity_poly.entity_id
_entity_poly.type
_entity_poly.pdbx_seq_one_letter_code
_entity_poly.pdbx_strand_id
1 'polypeptide(L)'
;ISKNRNKWIISTKVGEKYENKKSSFDFSKTGIWNSVHQSLENLKTEAIDILLIHSNDNELGIINNSDAVETLIEIKEKGLARNIGMSTKSPGGTLAAMEFSDIIMATLNLEDSSNLEAIKKARKRGCGILLKKIFASGRSQIKESLEFVFKHGEAHSAVIGTINKKHLAENVSLVSKLF
;
A
#
# COMPACT_ATOMS: atom_id res chain seq x y z
N ILE A 1 -8.91 12.54 -12.92
CA ILE A 1 -9.40 11.18 -12.62
C ILE A 1 -10.92 11.10 -12.88
N SER A 2 -11.72 12.08 -12.47
CA SER A 2 -13.20 12.04 -12.55
C SER A 2 -13.76 11.64 -13.92
N LYS A 3 -13.25 12.16 -15.03
CA LYS A 3 -13.73 11.85 -16.39
C LYS A 3 -13.49 10.40 -16.84
N ASN A 4 -12.60 9.65 -16.18
CA ASN A 4 -12.21 8.29 -16.51
C ASN A 4 -12.08 7.40 -15.26
N ARG A 5 -12.88 7.67 -14.23
CA ARG A 5 -12.78 7.01 -12.92
C ARG A 5 -12.67 5.49 -12.99
N ASN A 6 -13.48 4.88 -13.84
CA ASN A 6 -13.55 3.41 -13.99
C ASN A 6 -12.33 2.78 -14.68
N LYS A 7 -11.42 3.60 -15.23
CA LYS A 7 -10.17 3.10 -15.83
C LYS A 7 -9.00 3.05 -14.86
N TRP A 8 -9.19 3.51 -13.62
CA TRP A 8 -8.13 3.63 -12.62
C TRP A 8 -8.49 2.89 -11.35
N ILE A 9 -7.52 2.18 -10.81
CA ILE A 9 -7.54 1.69 -9.42
C ILE A 9 -6.82 2.73 -8.58
N ILE A 10 -7.55 3.35 -7.66
CA ILE A 10 -7.02 4.40 -6.79
C ILE A 10 -6.63 3.78 -5.46
N SER A 11 -5.34 3.91 -5.10
CA SER A 11 -4.86 3.57 -3.76
C SER A 11 -4.39 4.83 -3.04
N THR A 12 -4.90 5.06 -1.84
CA THR A 12 -4.44 6.14 -0.95
C THR A 12 -4.23 5.62 0.46
N LYS A 13 -3.69 6.48 1.32
CA LYS A 13 -3.34 6.14 2.69
C LYS A 13 -3.92 7.13 3.68
N VAL A 14 -4.14 6.67 4.91
CA VAL A 14 -4.59 7.48 6.05
C VAL A 14 -3.64 7.30 7.23
N GLY A 15 -3.73 8.19 8.20
CA GLY A 15 -2.95 8.17 9.43
C GLY A 15 -1.68 9.01 9.38
N GLU A 16 -1.14 9.35 8.20
CA GLU A 16 -0.01 10.27 8.04
C GLU A 16 -0.46 11.57 7.37
N LYS A 17 -0.01 12.68 7.92
CA LYS A 17 -0.12 14.02 7.33
C LYS A 17 1.28 14.58 7.12
N TYR A 18 1.60 14.95 5.88
CA TYR A 18 2.89 15.54 5.52
C TYR A 18 2.72 17.01 5.22
N GLU A 19 3.19 17.87 6.13
CA GLU A 19 3.13 19.31 6.00
C GLU A 19 4.45 19.94 6.43
N ASN A 20 4.87 21.02 5.76
CA ASN A 20 6.11 21.73 6.07
C ASN A 20 7.36 20.83 6.16
N LYS A 21 7.44 19.82 5.28
CA LYS A 21 8.52 18.82 5.25
C LYS A 21 8.61 17.94 6.51
N LYS A 22 7.52 17.82 7.25
CA LYS A 22 7.42 16.95 8.45
C LYS A 22 6.21 16.06 8.35
N SER A 23 6.40 14.81 8.77
CA SER A 23 5.31 13.86 8.97
C SER A 23 4.76 13.97 10.38
N SER A 24 3.45 13.99 10.51
CA SER A 24 2.71 13.78 11.76
C SER A 24 1.73 12.63 11.56
N PHE A 25 1.41 11.93 12.64
CA PHE A 25 0.55 10.76 12.59
C PHE A 25 -0.65 10.93 13.52
N ASP A 26 -1.83 10.64 13.00
CA ASP A 26 -3.08 10.63 13.75
C ASP A 26 -3.90 9.39 13.35
N PHE A 27 -3.93 8.41 14.24
CA PHE A 27 -4.66 7.15 14.08
C PHE A 27 -5.96 7.12 14.85
N SER A 28 -6.42 8.27 15.36
CA SER A 28 -7.74 8.42 15.95
C SER A 28 -8.84 8.27 14.90
N LYS A 29 -10.03 7.88 15.32
CA LYS A 29 -11.22 7.81 14.46
C LYS A 29 -11.42 9.12 13.70
N THR A 30 -11.37 10.26 14.37
CA THR A 30 -11.57 11.59 13.77
C THR A 30 -10.48 11.90 12.73
N GLY A 31 -9.20 11.64 13.04
CA GLY A 31 -8.09 11.89 12.12
C GLY A 31 -8.21 11.08 10.84
N ILE A 32 -8.58 9.80 10.95
CA ILE A 32 -8.78 8.92 9.79
C ILE A 32 -9.97 9.37 8.94
N TRP A 33 -11.11 9.69 9.55
CA TRP A 33 -12.27 10.20 8.81
C TRP A 33 -11.96 11.48 8.05
N ASN A 34 -11.30 12.45 8.69
CA ASN A 34 -10.87 13.69 8.03
C ASN A 34 -9.96 13.41 6.84
N SER A 35 -9.01 12.48 6.98
CA SER A 35 -8.10 12.09 5.89
C SER A 35 -8.82 11.44 4.71
N VAL A 36 -9.82 10.60 4.98
CA VAL A 36 -10.65 9.97 3.93
C VAL A 36 -11.48 11.01 3.19
N HIS A 37 -12.19 11.87 3.90
CA HIS A 37 -13.00 12.93 3.28
C HIS A 37 -12.13 13.85 2.41
N GLN A 38 -10.97 14.27 2.92
CA GLN A 38 -10.03 15.08 2.15
C GLN A 38 -9.53 14.34 0.89
N SER A 39 -9.27 13.04 0.99
CA SER A 39 -8.86 12.22 -0.17
C SER A 39 -9.96 12.12 -1.23
N LEU A 40 -11.21 11.87 -0.83
CA LEU A 40 -12.36 11.79 -1.73
C LEU A 40 -12.59 13.12 -2.45
N GLU A 41 -12.51 14.24 -1.73
CA GLU A 41 -12.64 15.58 -2.28
C GLU A 41 -11.52 15.90 -3.29
N ASN A 42 -10.25 15.70 -2.90
CA ASN A 42 -9.10 15.97 -3.74
C ASN A 42 -9.09 15.12 -5.02
N LEU A 43 -9.47 13.85 -4.90
CA LEU A 43 -9.53 12.91 -6.02
C LEU A 43 -10.80 13.06 -6.86
N LYS A 44 -11.79 13.82 -6.36
CA LYS A 44 -13.11 14.01 -6.99
C LYS A 44 -13.77 12.67 -7.31
N THR A 45 -13.87 11.82 -6.32
CA THR A 45 -14.47 10.48 -6.40
C THR A 45 -15.32 10.19 -5.16
N GLU A 46 -16.35 9.37 -5.32
CA GLU A 46 -17.22 8.94 -4.23
C GLU A 46 -16.66 7.76 -3.44
N ALA A 47 -15.71 7.02 -4.03
CA ALA A 47 -15.10 5.86 -3.38
C ALA A 47 -13.64 5.67 -3.79
N ILE A 48 -12.86 5.14 -2.86
CA ILE A 48 -11.46 4.73 -3.00
C ILE A 48 -11.43 3.22 -3.26
N ASP A 49 -10.60 2.75 -4.21
CA ASP A 49 -10.53 1.31 -4.46
C ASP A 49 -9.71 0.59 -3.39
N ILE A 50 -8.63 1.23 -2.89
CA ILE A 50 -7.73 0.65 -1.89
C ILE A 50 -7.36 1.73 -0.88
N LEU A 51 -7.81 1.57 0.38
CA LEU A 51 -7.49 2.47 1.49
C LEU A 51 -6.58 1.76 2.49
N LEU A 52 -5.40 2.30 2.73
CA LEU A 52 -4.39 1.68 3.59
C LEU A 52 -4.03 2.57 4.78
N ILE A 53 -3.82 1.98 5.95
CA ILE A 53 -3.14 2.65 7.06
C ILE A 53 -1.68 2.86 6.67
N HIS A 54 -1.17 4.08 6.86
CA HIS A 54 0.24 4.41 6.64
C HIS A 54 1.02 4.20 7.94
N SER A 55 1.88 3.21 7.99
CA SER A 55 2.66 2.87 9.19
C SER A 55 3.68 3.96 9.56
N ASN A 56 3.82 4.20 10.86
CA ASN A 56 4.86 5.04 11.47
C ASN A 56 5.99 4.24 12.11
N ASP A 57 6.19 2.98 11.72
CA ASP A 57 7.10 1.98 12.28
C ASP A 57 6.60 1.26 13.55
N ASN A 58 5.56 1.74 14.23
CA ASN A 58 4.91 1.05 15.35
C ASN A 58 3.62 0.35 14.89
N GLU A 59 3.74 -0.60 13.99
CA GLU A 59 2.61 -1.26 13.33
C GLU A 59 1.69 -2.00 14.30
N LEU A 60 2.28 -2.74 15.24
CA LEU A 60 1.51 -3.46 16.26
C LEU A 60 0.78 -2.51 17.21
N GLY A 61 1.39 -1.37 17.56
CA GLY A 61 0.74 -0.34 18.36
C GLY A 61 -0.43 0.30 17.63
N ILE A 62 -0.30 0.55 16.33
CA ILE A 62 -1.40 1.06 15.52
C ILE A 62 -2.56 0.05 15.46
N ILE A 63 -2.26 -1.21 15.20
CA ILE A 63 -3.28 -2.26 15.05
C ILE A 63 -4.01 -2.53 16.37
N ASN A 64 -3.28 -2.62 17.50
CA ASN A 64 -3.83 -3.09 18.75
C ASN A 64 -4.32 -1.97 19.69
N ASN A 65 -3.81 -0.75 19.54
CA ASN A 65 -3.96 0.32 20.53
C ASN A 65 -4.49 1.64 19.93
N SER A 66 -5.06 1.62 18.71
CA SER A 66 -5.69 2.79 18.12
C SER A 66 -7.02 2.43 17.46
N ASP A 67 -7.79 3.44 17.08
CA ASP A 67 -9.08 3.27 16.39
C ASP A 67 -8.93 2.91 14.90
N ALA A 68 -7.70 2.79 14.39
CA ALA A 68 -7.43 2.77 12.95
C ALA A 68 -8.10 1.61 12.24
N VAL A 69 -7.99 0.39 12.76
CA VAL A 69 -8.53 -0.82 12.12
C VAL A 69 -10.06 -0.77 12.10
N GLU A 70 -10.69 -0.50 13.26
CA GLU A 70 -12.15 -0.41 13.37
C GLU A 70 -12.71 0.69 12.48
N THR A 71 -12.02 1.84 12.41
CA THR A 71 -12.43 2.96 11.55
C THR A 71 -12.34 2.59 10.06
N LEU A 72 -11.30 1.85 9.63
CA LEU A 72 -11.23 1.39 8.25
C LEU A 72 -12.37 0.43 7.89
N ILE A 73 -12.70 -0.48 8.81
CA ILE A 73 -13.83 -1.41 8.63
C ILE A 73 -15.13 -0.62 8.45
N GLU A 74 -15.40 0.36 9.32
CA GLU A 74 -16.57 1.24 9.22
C GLU A 74 -16.63 2.01 7.88
N ILE A 75 -15.49 2.54 7.41
CA ILE A 75 -15.37 3.24 6.13
C ILE A 75 -15.70 2.31 4.95
N LYS A 76 -15.23 1.06 5.01
CA LYS A 76 -15.54 0.04 4.00
C LYS A 76 -17.02 -0.33 4.01
N GLU A 77 -17.63 -0.53 5.17
CA GLU A 77 -19.06 -0.82 5.32
C GLU A 77 -19.94 0.30 4.76
N LYS A 78 -19.52 1.56 4.90
CA LYS A 78 -20.18 2.73 4.30
C LYS A 78 -19.93 2.86 2.77
N GLY A 79 -19.14 2.00 2.17
CA GLY A 79 -18.85 2.00 0.74
C GLY A 79 -17.88 3.09 0.26
N LEU A 80 -17.23 3.81 1.17
CA LEU A 80 -16.25 4.86 0.83
C LEU A 80 -14.87 4.29 0.46
N ALA A 81 -14.59 3.05 0.87
CA ALA A 81 -13.46 2.27 0.40
C ALA A 81 -13.92 0.85 0.01
N ARG A 82 -13.43 0.35 -1.14
CA ARG A 82 -13.76 -1.00 -1.62
C ARG A 82 -12.95 -2.08 -0.92
N ASN A 83 -11.67 -1.80 -0.72
CA ASN A 83 -10.71 -2.67 -0.04
C ASN A 83 -9.93 -1.87 0.98
N ILE A 84 -9.65 -2.48 2.11
CA ILE A 84 -8.88 -1.86 3.20
C ILE A 84 -7.64 -2.68 3.54
N GLY A 85 -6.71 -2.08 4.25
CA GLY A 85 -5.54 -2.76 4.77
C GLY A 85 -4.46 -1.84 5.28
N MET A 86 -3.21 -2.29 5.22
CA MET A 86 -2.09 -1.55 5.79
C MET A 86 -0.86 -1.54 4.87
N SER A 87 -0.15 -0.42 4.88
CA SER A 87 1.16 -0.28 4.25
C SER A 87 2.25 -0.58 5.28
N THR A 88 2.71 -1.83 5.33
CA THR A 88 3.64 -2.34 6.35
C THR A 88 5.11 -2.20 5.95
N LYS A 89 6.00 -2.22 6.96
CA LYS A 89 7.45 -2.14 6.80
C LYS A 89 8.16 -3.38 7.36
N SER A 90 7.57 -4.03 8.37
CA SER A 90 8.15 -5.17 9.09
C SER A 90 7.40 -6.48 8.84
N PRO A 91 8.07 -7.64 9.00
CA PRO A 91 7.39 -8.95 8.98
C PRO A 91 6.29 -9.08 10.04
N GLY A 92 6.53 -8.58 11.24
CA GLY A 92 5.56 -8.60 12.34
C GLY A 92 4.32 -7.78 12.01
N GLY A 93 4.49 -6.58 11.45
CA GLY A 93 3.41 -5.73 10.99
C GLY A 93 2.61 -6.37 9.86
N THR A 94 3.28 -7.01 8.90
CA THR A 94 2.63 -7.74 7.80
C THR A 94 1.78 -8.90 8.31
N LEU A 95 2.31 -9.68 9.26
CA LEU A 95 1.57 -10.79 9.87
C LEU A 95 0.35 -10.31 10.68
N ALA A 96 0.49 -9.24 11.45
CA ALA A 96 -0.63 -8.67 12.20
C ALA A 96 -1.68 -8.04 11.26
N ALA A 97 -1.25 -7.33 10.24
CA ALA A 97 -2.15 -6.68 9.28
C ALA A 97 -2.98 -7.68 8.46
N MET A 98 -2.50 -8.91 8.22
CA MET A 98 -3.24 -9.91 7.43
C MET A 98 -4.55 -10.36 8.10
N GLU A 99 -4.75 -10.07 9.39
CA GLU A 99 -5.94 -10.47 10.12
C GLU A 99 -7.18 -9.65 9.73
N PHE A 100 -6.99 -8.40 9.29
CA PHE A 100 -8.08 -7.49 8.93
C PHE A 100 -8.03 -6.98 7.49
N SER A 101 -6.90 -7.20 6.78
CA SER A 101 -6.66 -6.58 5.48
C SER A 101 -7.21 -7.40 4.32
N ASP A 102 -7.89 -6.73 3.40
CA ASP A 102 -8.11 -7.25 2.04
C ASP A 102 -6.81 -7.17 1.22
N ILE A 103 -6.06 -6.08 1.41
CA ILE A 103 -4.83 -5.78 0.65
C ILE A 103 -3.74 -5.29 1.59
N ILE A 104 -2.54 -5.85 1.45
CA ILE A 104 -1.35 -5.42 2.16
C ILE A 104 -0.35 -4.81 1.17
N MET A 105 0.20 -3.64 1.50
CA MET A 105 1.31 -3.05 0.77
C MET A 105 2.59 -3.26 1.59
N ALA A 106 3.41 -4.23 1.21
CA ALA A 106 4.63 -4.61 1.93
C ALA A 106 5.91 -4.13 1.25
N THR A 107 6.96 -3.91 2.03
CA THR A 107 8.31 -3.66 1.51
C THR A 107 8.96 -4.99 1.13
N LEU A 108 9.49 -5.08 -0.09
CA LEU A 108 10.32 -6.19 -0.55
C LEU A 108 11.25 -5.71 -1.66
N ASN A 109 12.52 -6.03 -1.57
CA ASN A 109 13.52 -5.76 -2.60
C ASN A 109 14.73 -6.68 -2.46
N LEU A 110 15.71 -6.59 -3.37
CA LEU A 110 16.91 -7.40 -3.36
C LEU A 110 17.82 -7.21 -2.14
N GLU A 111 17.80 -6.00 -1.54
CA GLU A 111 18.62 -5.67 -0.36
C GLU A 111 17.95 -6.10 0.95
N ASP A 112 16.59 -6.19 0.95
CA ASP A 112 15.80 -6.56 2.11
C ASP A 112 14.66 -7.49 1.70
N SER A 113 14.86 -8.77 1.95
CA SER A 113 13.86 -9.83 1.74
C SER A 113 13.21 -10.33 3.04
N SER A 114 13.45 -9.65 4.16
CA SER A 114 12.96 -10.07 5.49
C SER A 114 11.45 -10.28 5.54
N ASN A 115 10.69 -9.53 4.75
CA ASN A 115 9.23 -9.61 4.68
C ASN A 115 8.69 -10.80 3.85
N LEU A 116 9.53 -11.52 3.11
CA LEU A 116 9.09 -12.51 2.11
C LEU A 116 8.17 -13.59 2.69
N GLU A 117 8.54 -14.17 3.82
CA GLU A 117 7.75 -15.24 4.45
C GLU A 117 6.41 -14.71 5.01
N ALA A 118 6.38 -13.49 5.54
CA ALA A 118 5.15 -12.85 6.00
C ALA A 118 4.21 -12.56 4.81
N ILE A 119 4.75 -12.09 3.70
CA ILE A 119 4.01 -11.85 2.45
C ILE A 119 3.39 -13.16 1.93
N LYS A 120 4.15 -14.26 1.88
CA LYS A 120 3.63 -15.57 1.48
C LYS A 120 2.47 -16.05 2.37
N LYS A 121 2.57 -15.85 3.69
CA LYS A 121 1.50 -16.19 4.62
C LYS A 121 0.26 -15.33 4.38
N ALA A 122 0.41 -14.03 4.22
CA ALA A 122 -0.68 -13.12 3.90
C ALA A 122 -1.36 -13.49 2.57
N ARG A 123 -0.57 -13.85 1.55
CA ARG A 123 -1.08 -14.32 0.27
C ARG A 123 -1.92 -15.58 0.40
N LYS A 124 -1.42 -16.58 1.16
CA LYS A 124 -2.16 -17.83 1.44
C LYS A 124 -3.48 -17.59 2.18
N ARG A 125 -3.54 -16.56 3.02
CA ARG A 125 -4.75 -16.14 3.72
C ARG A 125 -5.76 -15.42 2.82
N GLY A 126 -5.39 -15.12 1.59
CA GLY A 126 -6.26 -14.46 0.60
C GLY A 126 -6.05 -12.95 0.46
N CYS A 127 -5.09 -12.35 1.15
CA CYS A 127 -4.78 -10.94 0.99
C CYS A 127 -4.23 -10.63 -0.41
N GLY A 128 -4.67 -9.52 -0.99
CA GLY A 128 -4.02 -8.90 -2.13
C GLY A 128 -2.65 -8.35 -1.72
N ILE A 129 -1.63 -8.53 -2.55
CA ILE A 129 -0.25 -8.08 -2.26
C ILE A 129 0.19 -7.00 -3.24
N LEU A 130 0.47 -5.81 -2.71
CA LEU A 130 1.16 -4.72 -3.38
C LEU A 130 2.59 -4.64 -2.82
N LEU A 131 3.60 -4.59 -3.68
CA LEU A 131 4.97 -4.41 -3.23
C LEU A 131 5.44 -2.97 -3.45
N LYS A 132 6.10 -2.40 -2.45
CA LYS A 132 6.71 -1.07 -2.48
C LYS A 132 8.22 -1.13 -2.27
N LYS A 133 8.91 -0.02 -2.60
CA LYS A 133 10.37 0.13 -2.47
C LYS A 133 11.16 -0.95 -3.20
N ILE A 134 10.62 -1.49 -4.27
CA ILE A 134 11.20 -2.60 -5.03
C ILE A 134 12.60 -2.31 -5.58
N PHE A 135 12.93 -1.03 -5.80
CA PHE A 135 14.26 -0.57 -6.23
C PHE A 135 15.15 -0.10 -5.07
N ALA A 136 14.87 -0.50 -3.85
CA ALA A 136 15.62 -0.08 -2.64
C ALA A 136 15.90 1.43 -2.61
N SER A 137 14.89 2.26 -2.95
CA SER A 137 15.00 3.73 -3.09
C SER A 137 16.02 4.17 -4.17
N GLY A 138 16.09 3.41 -5.26
CA GLY A 138 16.96 3.71 -6.42
C GLY A 138 18.39 3.15 -6.32
N ARG A 139 18.68 2.30 -5.34
CA ARG A 139 19.98 1.67 -5.15
C ARG A 139 20.14 0.35 -5.92
N SER A 140 19.05 -0.38 -6.14
CA SER A 140 19.07 -1.68 -6.81
C SER A 140 18.89 -1.57 -8.33
N GLN A 141 19.42 -2.52 -9.06
CA GLN A 141 19.25 -2.61 -10.51
C GLN A 141 17.79 -2.93 -10.87
N ILE A 142 17.27 -2.27 -11.90
CA ILE A 142 15.84 -2.27 -12.23
C ILE A 142 15.37 -3.66 -12.68
N LYS A 143 16.09 -4.27 -13.63
CA LYS A 143 15.69 -5.56 -14.19
C LYS A 143 15.68 -6.66 -13.14
N GLU A 144 16.76 -6.81 -12.41
CA GLU A 144 16.93 -7.81 -11.37
C GLU A 144 15.91 -7.62 -10.23
N SER A 145 15.61 -6.37 -9.86
CA SER A 145 14.62 -6.06 -8.86
C SER A 145 13.21 -6.46 -9.30
N LEU A 146 12.83 -6.18 -10.56
CA LEU A 146 11.53 -6.58 -11.11
C LEU A 146 11.42 -8.11 -11.20
N GLU A 147 12.46 -8.78 -11.69
CA GLU A 147 12.50 -10.23 -11.75
C GLU A 147 12.34 -10.86 -10.36
N PHE A 148 13.05 -10.34 -9.36
CA PHE A 148 12.99 -10.82 -7.99
C PHE A 148 11.59 -10.71 -7.42
N VAL A 149 10.98 -9.51 -7.45
CA VAL A 149 9.70 -9.27 -6.81
C VAL A 149 8.55 -10.02 -7.48
N PHE A 150 8.57 -10.19 -8.79
CA PHE A 150 7.52 -10.92 -9.50
C PHE A 150 7.68 -12.43 -9.50
N LYS A 151 8.92 -12.95 -9.41
CA LYS A 151 9.17 -14.40 -9.31
C LYS A 151 9.02 -14.93 -7.88
N HIS A 152 9.36 -14.14 -6.88
CA HIS A 152 9.47 -14.60 -5.49
C HIS A 152 8.56 -13.88 -4.50
N GLY A 153 8.09 -12.69 -4.84
CA GLY A 153 7.37 -11.80 -3.91
C GLY A 153 5.87 -12.05 -3.80
N GLU A 154 5.32 -13.05 -4.50
CA GLU A 154 3.87 -13.33 -4.50
C GLU A 154 3.02 -12.08 -4.85
N ALA A 155 3.59 -11.15 -5.60
CA ALA A 155 3.00 -9.86 -5.88
C ALA A 155 1.84 -9.93 -6.89
N HIS A 156 0.76 -9.24 -6.58
CA HIS A 156 -0.27 -8.91 -7.56
C HIS A 156 0.09 -7.64 -8.33
N SER A 157 0.80 -6.71 -7.69
CA SER A 157 1.29 -5.49 -8.30
C SER A 157 2.51 -4.93 -7.56
N ALA A 158 3.34 -4.19 -8.29
CA ALA A 158 4.49 -3.46 -7.75
C ALA A 158 4.28 -1.95 -7.94
N VAL A 159 4.45 -1.19 -6.85
CA VAL A 159 4.31 0.26 -6.85
C VAL A 159 5.66 0.90 -7.16
N ILE A 160 5.73 1.57 -8.30
CA ILE A 160 6.94 2.24 -8.80
C ILE A 160 6.73 3.74 -8.79
N GLY A 161 7.59 4.47 -8.05
CA GLY A 161 7.64 5.92 -8.09
C GLY A 161 8.54 6.40 -9.23
N THR A 162 7.98 7.08 -10.22
CA THR A 162 8.73 7.78 -11.27
C THR A 162 7.97 8.98 -11.80
N ILE A 163 8.70 10.03 -12.16
CA ILE A 163 8.16 11.19 -12.90
C ILE A 163 8.55 11.16 -14.38
N ASN A 164 9.33 10.18 -14.79
CA ASN A 164 9.83 10.03 -16.16
C ASN A 164 9.00 8.98 -16.91
N LYS A 165 8.26 9.43 -17.93
CA LYS A 165 7.41 8.55 -18.75
C LYS A 165 8.19 7.45 -19.47
N LYS A 166 9.44 7.72 -19.88
CA LYS A 166 10.31 6.72 -20.54
C LYS A 166 10.66 5.59 -19.57
N HIS A 167 11.08 5.93 -18.35
CA HIS A 167 11.36 4.94 -17.30
C HIS A 167 10.12 4.09 -16.97
N LEU A 168 8.93 4.70 -16.93
CA LEU A 168 7.71 3.94 -16.72
C LEU A 168 7.45 2.94 -17.84
N ALA A 169 7.58 3.37 -19.10
CA ALA A 169 7.39 2.50 -20.26
C ALA A 169 8.42 1.36 -20.30
N GLU A 170 9.69 1.64 -19.98
CA GLU A 170 10.75 0.64 -19.87
C GLU A 170 10.44 -0.39 -18.78
N ASN A 171 10.02 0.05 -17.60
CA ASN A 171 9.64 -0.84 -16.49
C ASN A 171 8.47 -1.75 -16.88
N VAL A 172 7.44 -1.20 -17.51
CA VAL A 172 6.30 -1.98 -18.02
C VAL A 172 6.74 -3.01 -19.04
N SER A 173 7.59 -2.60 -20.00
CA SER A 173 8.13 -3.51 -21.02
C SER A 173 8.97 -4.65 -20.43
N LEU A 174 9.74 -4.37 -19.37
CA LEU A 174 10.51 -5.41 -18.67
C LEU A 174 9.59 -6.43 -18.00
N VAL A 175 8.57 -5.95 -17.26
CA VAL A 175 7.61 -6.85 -16.59
C VAL A 175 6.83 -7.69 -17.59
N SER A 176 6.37 -7.09 -18.72
CA SER A 176 5.63 -7.83 -19.76
C SER A 176 6.43 -8.96 -20.44
N LYS A 177 7.74 -9.00 -20.25
CA LYS A 177 8.60 -10.08 -20.75
C LYS A 177 8.79 -11.22 -19.73
N LEU A 178 8.32 -11.02 -18.50
CA LEU A 178 8.42 -12.04 -17.44
C LEU A 178 7.20 -12.98 -17.44
N PHE A 179 6.14 -12.58 -18.12
CA PHE A 179 4.85 -13.28 -18.27
C PHE A 179 4.48 -13.43 -19.75
#